data_cda4da1980558b0eaf7dca0909a395bf
#
_entry.id   cda4da1980558b0eaf7dca0909a395bf
#
_cell.length_a   1.000
_cell.length_b   1.000
_cell.length_c   1.000
_cell.angle_alpha   90.00
_cell.angle_beta   90.00
_cell.angle_gamma   90.00
#
_symmetry.space_group_name_H-M   'P 1'
#
loop_
_entity.id
_entity.type
_entity.pdbx_description
1 polymer ?
#
loop_
_entity_poly.entity_id
_entity_poly.type
_entity_poly.pdbx_seq_one_letter_code
_entity_poly.pdbx_strand_id
1 'polypeptide(L)'
;MKFCKKCGKELTPEQHKNIFCSTECHLLFQKEEKINKWLNGEVDGGIKGNQISQTIRNYLLEINNYACELCGWNKLNPVTGKCPLEIHHKDGNCLNNSKENLQVLCPNCHSLTDNYKALNKDSNRENRTVNRKNYCIDCGIEISQEALRCKSCNSKTQITIKPVTKEELKEKIRYIPFTTIGAEYNVSDNTIRKWCLSYGLPTRKKDINAYSDEEWKTI
;
A
#
# COMPACT_ATOMS: atom_id res chain seq x y z
N MET A 1 33.90 -24.46 -20.20
CA MET A 1 33.60 -24.22 -18.77
C MET A 1 32.93 -22.85 -18.62
N LYS A 2 31.90 -22.71 -17.82
CA LYS A 2 31.28 -21.44 -17.48
C LYS A 2 31.37 -21.22 -15.97
N PHE A 3 31.56 -19.97 -15.57
CA PHE A 3 31.77 -19.61 -14.17
C PHE A 3 30.71 -18.60 -13.71
N CYS A 4 30.36 -18.68 -12.45
CA CYS A 4 29.46 -17.72 -11.83
C CYS A 4 30.07 -16.31 -11.84
N LYS A 5 29.38 -15.34 -12.42
CA LYS A 5 29.86 -13.95 -12.55
C LYS A 5 30.14 -13.28 -11.21
N LYS A 6 29.52 -13.75 -10.11
CA LYS A 6 29.69 -13.18 -8.77
C LYS A 6 30.83 -13.82 -7.97
N CYS A 7 30.84 -15.15 -7.85
CA CYS A 7 31.75 -15.86 -6.94
C CYS A 7 32.86 -16.67 -7.65
N GLY A 8 32.85 -16.71 -8.99
CA GLY A 8 33.85 -17.45 -9.75
C GLY A 8 33.71 -18.98 -9.71
N LYS A 9 32.70 -19.53 -9.01
CA LYS A 9 32.48 -20.98 -8.96
C LYS A 9 32.10 -21.51 -10.34
N GLU A 10 32.62 -22.65 -10.73
CA GLU A 10 32.24 -23.33 -11.96
C GLU A 10 30.77 -23.75 -11.91
N LEU A 11 30.05 -23.52 -13.01
CA LEU A 11 28.66 -23.87 -13.14
C LEU A 11 28.52 -25.32 -13.61
N THR A 12 27.60 -26.08 -13.01
CA THR A 12 27.29 -27.44 -13.45
C THR A 12 26.68 -27.43 -14.87
N PRO A 13 26.72 -28.54 -15.59
CA PRO A 13 26.14 -28.63 -16.94
C PRO A 13 24.66 -28.17 -16.98
N GLU A 14 23.87 -28.46 -15.97
CA GLU A 14 22.48 -28.03 -15.84
C GLU A 14 22.36 -26.51 -15.65
N GLN A 15 23.37 -25.89 -15.06
CA GLN A 15 23.45 -24.45 -14.80
C GLN A 15 24.08 -23.67 -15.96
N HIS A 16 24.55 -24.30 -17.02
CA HIS A 16 25.23 -23.61 -18.12
C HIS A 16 24.38 -22.61 -18.89
N LYS A 17 23.04 -22.61 -18.66
CA LYS A 17 22.14 -21.57 -19.17
C LYS A 17 22.16 -20.30 -18.28
N ASN A 18 22.68 -20.40 -17.06
CA ASN A 18 22.71 -19.35 -16.08
C ASN A 18 24.02 -18.56 -16.14
N ILE A 19 24.00 -17.36 -15.60
CA ILE A 19 25.15 -16.47 -15.39
C ILE A 19 25.66 -16.59 -13.95
N PHE A 20 24.79 -17.01 -13.03
CA PHE A 20 25.05 -17.14 -11.60
C PHE A 20 24.78 -18.57 -11.12
N CYS A 21 25.53 -19.03 -10.14
CA CYS A 21 25.37 -20.37 -9.56
C CYS A 21 24.13 -20.48 -8.62
N SER A 22 23.63 -19.35 -8.12
CA SER A 22 22.46 -19.28 -7.24
C SER A 22 21.76 -17.93 -7.35
N THR A 23 20.51 -17.84 -6.89
CA THR A 23 19.76 -16.59 -6.76
C THR A 23 20.47 -15.61 -5.80
N GLU A 24 21.12 -16.13 -4.76
CA GLU A 24 21.89 -15.32 -3.81
C GLU A 24 23.06 -14.61 -4.52
N CYS A 25 23.85 -15.33 -5.32
CA CYS A 25 24.93 -14.73 -6.12
C CYS A 25 24.40 -13.67 -7.08
N HIS A 26 23.24 -13.89 -7.69
CA HIS A 26 22.61 -12.91 -8.56
C HIS A 26 22.22 -11.65 -7.80
N LEU A 27 21.55 -11.77 -6.64
CA LEU A 27 21.13 -10.64 -5.81
C LEU A 27 22.33 -9.85 -5.27
N LEU A 28 23.37 -10.54 -4.80
CA LEU A 28 24.60 -9.90 -4.35
C LEU A 28 25.28 -9.13 -5.49
N PHE A 29 25.35 -9.71 -6.68
CA PHE A 29 25.90 -9.04 -7.85
C PHE A 29 25.11 -7.79 -8.22
N GLN A 30 23.78 -7.86 -8.23
CA GLN A 30 22.93 -6.70 -8.50
C GLN A 30 23.08 -5.61 -7.42
N LYS A 31 23.20 -5.99 -6.12
CA LYS A 31 23.46 -5.05 -5.02
C LYS A 31 24.77 -4.29 -5.27
N GLU A 32 25.84 -5.00 -5.58
CA GLU A 32 27.16 -4.40 -5.83
C GLU A 32 27.18 -3.53 -7.10
N GLU A 33 26.58 -4.01 -8.17
CA GLU A 33 26.49 -3.25 -9.43
C GLU A 33 25.75 -1.93 -9.20
N LYS A 34 24.66 -1.95 -8.45
CA LYS A 34 23.90 -0.74 -8.09
C LYS A 34 24.72 0.24 -7.26
N ILE A 35 25.47 -0.27 -6.26
CA ILE A 35 26.34 0.56 -5.43
C ILE A 35 27.47 1.17 -6.28
N ASN A 36 28.10 0.40 -7.14
CA ASN A 36 29.20 0.87 -8.01
C ASN A 36 28.71 1.96 -8.98
N LYS A 37 27.55 1.77 -9.61
CA LYS A 37 26.94 2.76 -10.49
C LYS A 37 26.64 4.07 -9.73
N TRP A 38 26.17 3.98 -8.49
CA TRP A 38 25.92 5.13 -7.66
C TRP A 38 27.23 5.84 -7.24
N LEU A 39 28.26 5.09 -6.85
CA LEU A 39 29.57 5.64 -6.52
C LEU A 39 30.24 6.36 -7.69
N ASN A 40 29.97 5.89 -8.92
CA ASN A 40 30.47 6.51 -10.15
C ASN A 40 29.58 7.66 -10.64
N GLY A 41 28.48 7.99 -9.95
CA GLY A 41 27.54 9.03 -10.37
C GLY A 41 26.66 8.67 -11.57
N GLU A 42 26.62 7.39 -11.98
CA GLU A 42 25.80 6.93 -13.12
C GLU A 42 24.31 6.86 -12.78
N VAL A 43 23.97 6.75 -11.47
CA VAL A 43 22.61 6.76 -10.94
C VAL A 43 22.54 7.60 -9.68
N ASP A 44 21.41 8.24 -9.43
CA ASP A 44 21.26 9.17 -8.29
C ASP A 44 21.11 8.47 -6.92
N GLY A 45 20.92 7.18 -6.88
CA GLY A 45 20.71 6.42 -5.63
C GLY A 45 19.32 6.52 -5.00
N GLY A 46 18.42 7.34 -5.52
CA GLY A 46 17.06 7.53 -5.05
C GLY A 46 16.06 6.48 -5.56
N ILE A 47 14.86 6.55 -4.99
CA ILE A 47 13.65 5.85 -5.45
C ILE A 47 12.50 6.85 -5.59
N LYS A 48 11.39 6.44 -6.21
CA LYS A 48 10.18 7.29 -6.31
C LYS A 48 9.77 7.84 -4.95
N GLY A 49 9.46 9.14 -4.90
CA GLY A 49 9.00 9.82 -3.69
C GLY A 49 10.14 10.39 -2.82
N ASN A 50 11.25 10.78 -3.42
CA ASN A 50 12.36 11.51 -2.79
C ASN A 50 13.00 10.75 -1.60
N GLN A 51 13.08 9.43 -1.69
CA GLN A 51 13.70 8.58 -0.68
C GLN A 51 14.97 7.95 -1.25
N ILE A 52 16.00 7.88 -0.42
CA ILE A 52 17.19 7.11 -0.75
C ILE A 52 16.84 5.62 -0.83
N SER A 53 17.43 4.89 -1.78
CA SER A 53 17.18 3.45 -1.90
C SER A 53 17.76 2.70 -0.70
N GLN A 54 17.05 1.63 -0.27
CA GLN A 54 17.48 0.81 0.86
C GLN A 54 18.88 0.21 0.64
N THR A 55 19.24 -0.10 -0.60
CA THR A 55 20.57 -0.60 -0.95
C THR A 55 21.67 0.40 -0.60
N ILE A 56 21.50 1.67 -1.00
CA ILE A 56 22.47 2.74 -0.73
C ILE A 56 22.47 3.10 0.76
N ARG A 57 21.28 3.17 1.39
CA ARG A 57 21.19 3.35 2.84
C ARG A 57 21.98 2.30 3.62
N ASN A 58 21.77 1.03 3.30
CA ASN A 58 22.48 -0.06 3.98
C ASN A 58 23.97 0.01 3.75
N TYR A 59 24.40 0.32 2.52
CA TYR A 59 25.81 0.49 2.20
C TYR A 59 26.44 1.62 3.05
N LEU A 60 25.79 2.78 3.15
CA LEU A 60 26.27 3.90 3.97
C LEU A 60 26.38 3.52 5.45
N LEU A 61 25.41 2.78 6.00
CA LEU A 61 25.45 2.29 7.36
C LEU A 61 26.60 1.28 7.57
N GLU A 62 26.81 0.37 6.62
CA GLU A 62 27.87 -0.64 6.63
C GLU A 62 29.26 0.02 6.65
N ILE A 63 29.54 0.97 5.75
CA ILE A 63 30.86 1.63 5.68
C ILE A 63 31.17 2.54 6.88
N ASN A 64 30.13 3.04 7.56
CA ASN A 64 30.26 3.84 8.79
C ASN A 64 30.14 2.98 10.05
N ASN A 65 30.29 1.65 9.96
CA ASN A 65 30.23 0.72 11.08
C ASN A 65 28.99 0.90 11.98
N TYR A 66 27.85 1.27 11.36
CA TYR A 66 26.61 1.57 12.08
C TYR A 66 26.76 2.59 13.21
N ALA A 67 27.61 3.61 13.01
CA ALA A 67 27.87 4.67 13.96
C ALA A 67 27.58 6.05 13.34
N CYS A 68 27.25 7.03 14.20
CA CYS A 68 27.08 8.41 13.79
C CYS A 68 28.44 9.01 13.36
N GLU A 69 28.50 9.61 12.18
CA GLU A 69 29.74 10.22 11.65
C GLU A 69 30.24 11.41 12.47
N LEU A 70 29.36 12.13 13.18
CA LEU A 70 29.74 13.30 13.98
C LEU A 70 30.18 12.94 15.40
N CYS A 71 29.52 12.01 16.09
CA CYS A 71 29.77 11.75 17.50
C CYS A 71 30.12 10.30 17.81
N GLY A 72 30.15 9.41 16.81
CA GLY A 72 30.46 7.98 17.01
C GLY A 72 29.37 7.18 17.72
N TRP A 73 28.19 7.78 18.00
CA TRP A 73 27.12 7.09 18.71
C TRP A 73 26.58 5.89 17.91
N ASN A 74 26.51 4.72 18.57
CA ASN A 74 26.13 3.46 17.93
C ASN A 74 25.24 2.56 18.83
N LYS A 75 24.52 3.16 19.79
CA LYS A 75 23.66 2.38 20.71
C LYS A 75 22.49 1.76 19.99
N LEU A 76 22.26 0.49 20.29
CA LEU A 76 21.14 -0.26 19.74
C LEU A 76 19.86 0.02 20.54
N ASN A 77 18.76 0.13 19.84
CA ASN A 77 17.45 0.14 20.45
C ASN A 77 17.16 -1.27 21.02
N PRO A 78 16.86 -1.43 22.31
CA PRO A 78 16.70 -2.74 22.95
C PRO A 78 15.50 -3.55 22.41
N VAL A 79 14.50 -2.88 21.84
CA VAL A 79 13.32 -3.53 21.29
C VAL A 79 13.55 -3.99 19.84
N THR A 80 14.17 -3.14 19.03
CA THR A 80 14.36 -3.42 17.58
C THR A 80 15.70 -4.04 17.24
N GLY A 81 16.67 -4.02 18.16
CA GLY A 81 18.04 -4.45 17.93
C GLY A 81 18.82 -3.62 16.92
N LYS A 82 18.31 -2.45 16.51
CA LYS A 82 18.90 -1.60 15.47
C LYS A 82 19.38 -0.27 16.06
N CYS A 83 20.48 0.26 15.53
CA CYS A 83 20.87 1.63 15.79
C CYS A 83 19.99 2.58 14.98
N PRO A 84 19.28 3.53 15.62
CA PRO A 84 18.36 4.45 14.93
C PRO A 84 19.11 5.59 14.23
N LEU A 85 19.95 5.24 13.26
CA LEU A 85 20.67 6.20 12.43
C LEU A 85 19.82 6.69 11.26
N GLU A 86 20.00 7.94 10.89
CA GLU A 86 19.31 8.60 9.79
C GLU A 86 20.32 9.04 8.72
N ILE A 87 19.90 9.08 7.45
CA ILE A 87 20.70 9.63 6.38
C ILE A 87 20.31 11.09 6.19
N HIS A 88 21.27 11.96 6.39
CA HIS A 88 21.15 13.41 6.27
C HIS A 88 21.67 13.89 4.92
N HIS A 89 20.96 14.81 4.27
CA HIS A 89 21.42 15.54 3.09
C HIS A 89 22.04 16.86 3.56
N LYS A 90 23.36 17.02 3.40
CA LYS A 90 24.10 18.17 3.89
C LYS A 90 23.62 19.48 3.31
N ASP A 91 23.23 19.49 2.02
CA ASP A 91 22.70 20.66 1.31
C ASP A 91 21.19 20.89 1.54
N GLY A 92 20.52 20.04 2.29
CA GLY A 92 19.06 20.07 2.49
C GLY A 92 18.22 19.66 1.30
N ASN A 93 18.83 19.33 0.17
CA ASN A 93 18.14 18.87 -1.04
C ASN A 93 17.95 17.36 -1.02
N CYS A 94 16.74 16.90 -0.79
CA CYS A 94 16.42 15.47 -0.73
C CYS A 94 16.52 14.75 -2.09
N LEU A 95 16.73 15.43 -3.18
CA LEU A 95 16.97 14.87 -4.51
C LEU A 95 18.45 14.66 -4.82
N ASN A 96 19.34 15.32 -4.06
CA ASN A 96 20.79 15.18 -4.24
C ASN A 96 21.31 14.00 -3.39
N ASN A 97 21.24 12.80 -3.93
CA ASN A 97 21.71 11.59 -3.27
C ASN A 97 23.16 11.22 -3.61
N SER A 98 24.00 12.21 -3.98
CA SER A 98 25.43 11.97 -4.19
C SER A 98 26.12 11.56 -2.89
N LYS A 99 27.17 10.75 -2.98
CA LYS A 99 27.89 10.24 -1.80
C LYS A 99 28.42 11.36 -0.91
N GLU A 100 28.90 12.42 -1.51
CA GLU A 100 29.50 13.59 -0.86
C GLU A 100 28.47 14.38 -0.05
N ASN A 101 27.21 14.36 -0.50
CA ASN A 101 26.10 15.06 0.12
C ASN A 101 25.42 14.28 1.24
N LEU A 102 25.59 12.95 1.28
CA LEU A 102 24.96 12.10 2.27
C LEU A 102 25.82 11.91 3.51
N GLN A 103 25.19 11.91 4.68
CA GLN A 103 25.86 11.72 5.97
C GLN A 103 25.00 10.83 6.89
N VAL A 104 25.65 9.94 7.63
CA VAL A 104 24.99 9.05 8.62
C VAL A 104 25.02 9.71 9.98
N LEU A 105 23.86 10.09 10.52
CA LEU A 105 23.74 10.78 11.80
C LEU A 105 22.83 10.06 12.78
N CYS A 106 23.13 10.18 14.07
CA CYS A 106 22.17 9.84 15.11
C CYS A 106 21.09 10.93 15.21
N PRO A 107 19.89 10.64 15.79
CA PRO A 107 18.81 11.61 15.91
C PRO A 107 19.22 12.93 16.58
N ASN A 108 20.11 12.87 17.59
CA ASN A 108 20.59 14.07 18.29
C ASN A 108 21.43 14.95 17.38
N CYS A 109 22.45 14.37 16.72
CA CYS A 109 23.30 15.14 15.80
C CYS A 109 22.49 15.65 14.60
N HIS A 110 21.55 14.85 14.08
CA HIS A 110 20.69 15.27 13.00
C HIS A 110 19.80 16.45 13.40
N SER A 111 19.28 16.48 14.63
CA SER A 111 18.47 17.60 15.12
C SER A 111 19.21 18.93 15.25
N LEU A 112 20.55 18.89 15.27
CA LEU A 112 21.42 20.08 15.37
C LEU A 112 21.93 20.59 14.02
N THR A 113 21.51 19.98 12.92
CA THR A 113 21.90 20.45 11.57
C THR A 113 21.11 21.69 11.15
N ASP A 114 21.74 22.55 10.34
CA ASP A 114 21.18 23.84 9.91
C ASP A 114 19.88 23.72 9.11
N ASN A 115 19.67 22.57 8.46
CA ASN A 115 18.50 22.27 7.63
C ASN A 115 17.59 21.20 8.24
N TYR A 116 17.58 21.05 9.57
CA TYR A 116 16.71 20.08 10.25
C TYR A 116 15.24 20.50 10.19
N LYS A 117 14.40 19.64 9.60
CA LYS A 117 12.92 19.84 9.51
C LYS A 117 12.54 21.24 9.03
N ALA A 118 11.95 22.08 9.91
CA ALA A 118 11.46 23.42 9.60
C ALA A 118 12.59 24.43 9.36
N LEU A 119 13.82 24.13 9.75
CA LEU A 119 14.99 24.99 9.45
C LEU A 119 15.40 24.91 7.97
N ASN A 120 15.02 23.85 7.28
CA ASN A 120 15.26 23.69 5.84
C ASN A 120 14.28 24.56 5.04
N LYS A 121 14.64 25.84 4.81
CA LYS A 121 13.84 26.82 4.06
C LYS A 121 13.77 26.52 2.57
N ASP A 122 14.79 25.87 2.02
CA ASP A 122 14.93 25.53 0.61
C ASP A 122 14.52 24.08 0.30
N SER A 123 13.68 23.50 1.17
CA SER A 123 13.22 22.13 1.01
C SER A 123 12.44 21.97 -0.29
N ASN A 124 12.97 21.17 -1.22
CA ASN A 124 12.31 20.77 -2.45
C ASN A 124 11.45 19.48 -2.32
N ARG A 125 11.15 19.07 -1.08
CA ARG A 125 10.18 18.01 -0.87
C ARG A 125 8.81 18.49 -1.33
N GLU A 126 8.22 17.77 -2.27
CA GLU A 126 6.81 17.99 -2.57
C GLU A 126 6.03 17.90 -1.24
N ASN A 127 5.35 18.99 -0.90
CA ASN A 127 4.48 19.03 0.27
C ASN A 127 3.41 17.95 0.09
N ARG A 128 3.63 16.76 0.65
CA ARG A 128 2.65 15.66 0.67
C ARG A 128 1.37 16.01 1.42
N THR A 129 1.38 17.15 2.12
CA THR A 129 0.26 17.67 2.87
C THR A 129 -0.14 19.07 2.38
N VAL A 130 -0.32 19.26 1.09
CA VAL A 130 -1.41 20.15 0.71
C VAL A 130 -2.65 19.36 1.08
N ASN A 131 -3.21 19.65 2.26
CA ASN A 131 -4.59 19.27 2.60
C ASN A 131 -5.50 19.94 1.56
N ARG A 132 -5.53 19.39 0.34
CA ARG A 132 -6.54 19.77 -0.66
C ARG A 132 -7.84 19.31 -0.07
N LYS A 133 -8.55 20.23 0.51
CA LYS A 133 -9.92 19.98 0.92
C LYS A 133 -10.67 19.46 -0.30
N ASN A 134 -11.20 18.28 -0.20
CA ASN A 134 -12.03 17.70 -1.23
C ASN A 134 -13.49 17.73 -0.76
N TYR A 135 -14.40 17.99 -1.65
CA TYR A 135 -15.80 18.17 -1.33
C TYR A 135 -16.66 17.20 -2.11
N CYS A 136 -17.70 16.71 -1.48
CA CYS A 136 -18.69 15.86 -2.14
C CYS A 136 -19.33 16.61 -3.30
N ILE A 137 -19.32 16.01 -4.49
CA ILE A 137 -19.86 16.62 -5.72
C ILE A 137 -21.36 16.87 -5.67
N ASP A 138 -22.11 16.16 -4.78
CA ASP A 138 -23.57 16.26 -4.70
C ASP A 138 -24.03 17.22 -3.60
N CYS A 139 -23.32 17.28 -2.45
CA CYS A 139 -23.80 18.07 -1.28
C CYS A 139 -22.77 19.04 -0.70
N GLY A 140 -21.56 19.12 -1.26
CA GLY A 140 -20.54 20.08 -0.84
C GLY A 140 -19.89 19.82 0.54
N ILE A 141 -20.21 18.74 1.23
CA ILE A 141 -19.56 18.40 2.50
C ILE A 141 -18.10 18.01 2.24
N GLU A 142 -17.20 18.43 3.13
CA GLU A 142 -15.79 18.04 3.11
C GLU A 142 -15.65 16.52 3.29
N ILE A 143 -14.86 15.88 2.42
CA ILE A 143 -14.63 14.45 2.34
C ILE A 143 -13.13 14.14 2.20
N SER A 144 -12.73 12.88 2.31
CA SER A 144 -11.34 12.46 2.07
C SER A 144 -10.88 12.77 0.65
N GLN A 145 -9.58 13.03 0.47
CA GLN A 145 -8.99 13.46 -0.81
C GLN A 145 -9.25 12.54 -1.99
N GLU A 146 -9.45 11.25 -1.73
CA GLU A 146 -9.65 10.22 -2.76
C GLU A 146 -11.14 9.94 -3.04
N ALA A 147 -12.07 10.49 -2.25
CA ALA A 147 -13.49 10.24 -2.40
C ALA A 147 -14.14 11.27 -3.34
N LEU A 148 -15.05 10.82 -4.20
CA LEU A 148 -15.89 11.68 -5.04
C LEU A 148 -17.17 12.12 -4.31
N ARG A 149 -17.69 11.27 -3.41
CA ARG A 149 -18.95 11.46 -2.71
C ARG A 149 -18.83 11.12 -1.24
N CYS A 150 -19.56 11.81 -0.38
CA CYS A 150 -19.73 11.41 1.01
C CYS A 150 -20.53 10.09 1.11
N LYS A 151 -20.44 9.39 2.23
CA LYS A 151 -21.14 8.12 2.45
C LYS A 151 -22.66 8.21 2.16
N SER A 152 -23.30 9.30 2.59
CA SER A 152 -24.74 9.51 2.39
C SER A 152 -25.10 9.68 0.92
N CYS A 153 -24.37 10.50 0.16
CA CYS A 153 -24.63 10.70 -1.25
C CYS A 153 -24.29 9.46 -2.08
N ASN A 154 -23.19 8.78 -1.75
CA ASN A 154 -22.81 7.52 -2.41
C ASN A 154 -23.86 6.42 -2.19
N SER A 155 -24.44 6.34 -0.98
CA SER A 155 -25.55 5.40 -0.72
C SER A 155 -26.77 5.69 -1.58
N LYS A 156 -27.10 6.97 -1.79
CA LYS A 156 -28.23 7.38 -2.65
C LYS A 156 -28.00 7.03 -4.12
N THR A 157 -26.77 7.14 -4.63
CA THR A 157 -26.47 6.76 -6.02
C THR A 157 -26.47 5.25 -6.23
N GLN A 158 -26.22 4.46 -5.17
CA GLN A 158 -26.30 3.00 -5.24
C GLN A 158 -27.74 2.46 -5.15
N ILE A 159 -28.72 3.30 -4.76
CA ILE A 159 -30.15 2.94 -4.75
C ILE A 159 -30.77 3.24 -6.13
N THR A 160 -30.23 2.67 -7.20
CA THR A 160 -30.85 2.72 -8.54
C THR A 160 -31.63 1.45 -8.88
N ILE A 161 -31.97 0.66 -7.86
CA ILE A 161 -32.84 -0.49 -8.04
C ILE A 161 -34.25 -0.03 -7.67
N LYS A 162 -35.15 -0.05 -8.64
CA LYS A 162 -36.60 0.16 -8.37
C LYS A 162 -36.96 -0.77 -7.22
N PRO A 163 -37.49 -0.27 -6.09
CA PRO A 163 -37.89 -1.13 -5.01
C PRO A 163 -38.93 -2.13 -5.57
N VAL A 164 -38.63 -3.40 -5.47
CA VAL A 164 -39.59 -4.47 -5.78
C VAL A 164 -40.75 -4.32 -4.82
N THR A 165 -41.97 -4.39 -5.31
CA THR A 165 -43.14 -4.36 -4.41
C THR A 165 -43.17 -5.58 -3.51
N LYS A 166 -43.86 -5.47 -2.35
CA LYS A 166 -44.02 -6.61 -1.44
C LYS A 166 -44.65 -7.79 -2.14
N GLU A 167 -45.67 -7.53 -2.94
CA GLU A 167 -46.48 -8.52 -3.68
C GLU A 167 -45.61 -9.26 -4.70
N GLU A 168 -44.86 -8.53 -5.49
CA GLU A 168 -43.95 -9.09 -6.51
C GLU A 168 -42.85 -9.95 -5.86
N LEU A 169 -42.23 -9.44 -4.79
CA LEU A 169 -41.21 -10.19 -4.07
C LEU A 169 -41.76 -11.45 -3.40
N LYS A 170 -42.96 -11.36 -2.80
CA LYS A 170 -43.67 -12.46 -2.16
C LYS A 170 -43.96 -13.60 -3.14
N GLU A 171 -44.44 -13.29 -4.36
CA GLU A 171 -44.66 -14.32 -5.38
C GLU A 171 -43.34 -14.96 -5.82
N LYS A 172 -42.34 -14.16 -6.10
CA LYS A 172 -41.05 -14.69 -6.57
C LYS A 172 -40.38 -15.61 -5.57
N ILE A 173 -40.30 -15.25 -4.27
CA ILE A 173 -39.62 -16.06 -3.25
C ILE A 173 -40.32 -17.40 -2.99
N ARG A 174 -41.61 -17.53 -3.31
CA ARG A 174 -42.34 -18.78 -3.17
C ARG A 174 -41.77 -19.90 -4.07
N TYR A 175 -41.46 -19.53 -5.32
CA TYR A 175 -41.11 -20.48 -6.37
C TYR A 175 -39.64 -20.44 -6.80
N ILE A 176 -39.03 -19.24 -6.76
CA ILE A 176 -37.70 -18.98 -7.32
C ILE A 176 -36.65 -18.91 -6.20
N PRO A 177 -35.44 -19.49 -6.40
CA PRO A 177 -34.33 -19.34 -5.47
C PRO A 177 -33.88 -17.88 -5.30
N PHE A 178 -33.46 -17.49 -4.10
CA PHE A 178 -32.98 -16.14 -3.80
C PHE A 178 -31.79 -15.70 -4.68
N THR A 179 -30.92 -16.64 -5.07
CA THR A 179 -29.79 -16.39 -5.97
C THR A 179 -30.26 -16.00 -7.36
N THR A 180 -31.29 -16.65 -7.88
CA THR A 180 -31.88 -16.36 -9.21
C THR A 180 -32.59 -15.01 -9.20
N ILE A 181 -33.36 -14.71 -8.13
CA ILE A 181 -34.00 -13.41 -7.96
C ILE A 181 -32.92 -12.32 -7.85
N GLY A 182 -31.84 -12.59 -7.10
CA GLY A 182 -30.70 -11.65 -6.99
C GLY A 182 -30.08 -11.35 -8.35
N ALA A 183 -29.87 -12.35 -9.19
CA ALA A 183 -29.32 -12.17 -10.53
C ALA A 183 -30.26 -11.32 -11.43
N GLU A 184 -31.59 -11.53 -11.35
CA GLU A 184 -32.57 -10.75 -12.11
C GLU A 184 -32.52 -9.24 -11.78
N TYR A 185 -32.32 -8.92 -10.49
CA TYR A 185 -32.23 -7.52 -10.02
C TYR A 185 -30.80 -7.00 -9.93
N ASN A 186 -29.80 -7.77 -10.39
CA ASN A 186 -28.39 -7.45 -10.32
C ASN A 186 -27.91 -7.13 -8.88
N VAL A 187 -28.39 -7.92 -7.91
CA VAL A 187 -28.02 -7.82 -6.49
C VAL A 187 -27.66 -9.19 -5.91
N SER A 188 -27.04 -9.20 -4.73
CA SER A 188 -26.79 -10.46 -4.02
C SER A 188 -28.07 -11.05 -3.42
N ASP A 189 -28.10 -12.37 -3.20
CA ASP A 189 -29.16 -13.07 -2.45
C ASP A 189 -29.36 -12.49 -1.04
N ASN A 190 -28.28 -12.01 -0.40
CA ASN A 190 -28.36 -11.30 0.87
C ASN A 190 -29.15 -9.98 0.79
N THR A 191 -29.11 -9.29 -0.33
CA THR A 191 -29.90 -8.09 -0.57
C THR A 191 -31.39 -8.45 -0.67
N ILE A 192 -31.71 -9.52 -1.39
CA ILE A 192 -33.09 -10.04 -1.48
C ILE A 192 -33.62 -10.42 -0.09
N ARG A 193 -32.81 -11.08 0.75
CA ARG A 193 -33.18 -11.39 2.16
C ARG A 193 -33.46 -10.14 2.99
N LYS A 194 -32.67 -9.09 2.82
CA LYS A 194 -32.91 -7.79 3.48
C LYS A 194 -34.22 -7.15 3.04
N TRP A 195 -34.57 -7.26 1.75
CA TRP A 195 -35.86 -6.79 1.26
C TRP A 195 -37.00 -7.62 1.85
N CYS A 196 -36.86 -8.94 1.93
CA CYS A 196 -37.85 -9.78 2.62
C CYS A 196 -38.06 -9.32 4.07
N LEU A 197 -36.97 -9.08 4.82
CA LEU A 197 -37.06 -8.57 6.19
C LEU A 197 -37.80 -7.22 6.27
N SER A 198 -37.51 -6.29 5.35
CA SER A 198 -38.17 -4.96 5.35
C SER A 198 -39.67 -5.03 5.06
N TYR A 199 -40.10 -6.07 4.36
CA TYR A 199 -41.52 -6.33 4.04
C TYR A 199 -42.21 -7.32 5.01
N GLY A 200 -41.48 -7.78 6.05
CA GLY A 200 -42.01 -8.78 6.98
C GLY A 200 -42.20 -10.16 6.38
N LEU A 201 -41.45 -10.49 5.30
CA LEU A 201 -41.49 -11.78 4.62
C LEU A 201 -40.40 -12.73 5.16
N PRO A 202 -40.64 -14.06 5.14
CA PRO A 202 -39.65 -15.05 5.55
C PRO A 202 -38.38 -14.98 4.67
N THR A 203 -37.20 -15.20 5.29
CA THR A 203 -35.91 -15.08 4.62
C THR A 203 -35.23 -16.39 4.30
N ARG A 204 -35.82 -17.52 4.72
CA ARG A 204 -35.28 -18.86 4.49
C ARG A 204 -36.27 -19.69 3.71
N LYS A 205 -35.79 -20.44 2.73
CA LYS A 205 -36.67 -21.31 1.91
C LYS A 205 -37.43 -22.33 2.74
N LYS A 206 -36.82 -22.85 3.81
CA LYS A 206 -37.49 -23.79 4.75
C LYS A 206 -38.74 -23.16 5.38
N ASP A 207 -38.63 -21.89 5.82
CA ASP A 207 -39.74 -21.21 6.48
C ASP A 207 -40.83 -20.86 5.47
N ILE A 208 -40.46 -20.48 4.23
CA ILE A 208 -41.36 -20.20 3.13
C ILE A 208 -42.17 -21.48 2.78
N ASN A 209 -41.52 -22.62 2.70
CA ASN A 209 -42.14 -23.91 2.35
C ASN A 209 -43.02 -24.49 3.48
N ALA A 210 -42.89 -23.98 4.70
CA ALA A 210 -43.71 -24.40 5.84
C ALA A 210 -45.15 -23.83 5.78
N TYR A 211 -45.38 -22.74 5.01
CA TYR A 211 -46.70 -22.18 4.83
C TYR A 211 -47.51 -22.95 3.81
N SER A 212 -48.78 -23.22 4.11
CA SER A 212 -49.75 -23.67 3.13
C SER A 212 -50.06 -22.57 2.10
N ASP A 213 -50.67 -22.89 0.98
CA ASP A 213 -50.98 -21.90 -0.05
C ASP A 213 -52.03 -20.87 0.43
N GLU A 214 -52.91 -21.28 1.36
CA GLU A 214 -53.90 -20.39 1.97
C GLU A 214 -53.25 -19.43 2.95
N GLU A 215 -52.40 -19.91 3.83
CA GLU A 215 -51.62 -19.09 4.77
C GLU A 215 -50.70 -18.15 4.02
N TRP A 216 -50.03 -18.59 2.94
CA TRP A 216 -49.15 -17.74 2.13
C TRP A 216 -49.89 -16.55 1.52
N LYS A 217 -51.13 -16.69 1.17
CA LYS A 217 -51.94 -15.56 0.64
C LYS A 217 -52.19 -14.46 1.67
N THR A 218 -52.20 -14.78 2.96
CA THR A 218 -52.52 -13.86 4.06
C THR A 218 -51.32 -13.08 4.62
N ILE A 219 -50.09 -13.49 4.32
CA ILE A 219 -48.89 -12.80 4.71
C ILE A 219 -48.73 -11.56 3.78
#